data_dd01b7aa1920175b975d65c3bcad0e52
#
_entry.id   dd01b7aa1920175b975d65c3bcad0e52
#
_cell.length_a   1.000
_cell.length_b   1.000
_cell.length_c   1.000
_cell.angle_alpha   90.00
_cell.angle_beta   90.00
_cell.angle_gamma   90.00
#
_symmetry.space_group_name_H-M   'P 1'
#
loop_
_entity.id
_entity.type
_entity.pdbx_description
1 polymer ?
#
loop_
_entity_poly.entity_id
_entity_poly.type
_entity_poly.pdbx_seq_one_letter_code
_entity_poly.pdbx_strand_id
1 'polypeptide(L)'
;GERIAGVWHRGGSDLDDSAAVQAFPDSEIIDLDGKVLMAGGIDAHVHFREPGMEWKADIESESKAALLGGVTSFIDMPNTKPPTTDLETLQDKLNRASERSWANYGFHIGATNDNAAMIREYLAEGHGAEFGGIKVFMGSSTGNMLVDDNDALSDLFRIQGKPILIHSEDEGIIKANLEAAKAKFGEDIPFSEHPRIRNRKA
;
A
#
# COMPACT_ATOMS: atom_id res chain seq x y z
N GLY A 1 19.73 -8.41 15.22
CA GLY A 1 19.65 -9.25 14.01
C GLY A 1 18.26 -9.22 13.42
N GLU A 2 18.11 -9.61 12.18
CA GLU A 2 16.83 -9.53 11.44
C GLU A 2 15.93 -10.77 11.63
N ARG A 3 16.40 -11.75 12.37
CA ARG A 3 15.69 -13.03 12.54
C ARG A 3 15.66 -13.46 14.00
N ILE A 4 14.59 -14.13 14.41
CA ILE A 4 14.49 -14.79 15.69
C ILE A 4 15.45 -15.99 15.66
N ALA A 5 16.46 -15.99 16.54
CA ALA A 5 17.42 -17.08 16.66
C ALA A 5 16.88 -18.23 17.50
N GLY A 6 16.02 -17.95 18.46
CA GLY A 6 15.38 -18.96 19.31
C GLY A 6 14.29 -18.39 20.19
N VAL A 7 13.45 -19.24 20.71
CA VAL A 7 12.40 -18.94 21.69
C VAL A 7 12.55 -19.91 22.84
N TRP A 8 12.72 -19.38 24.05
CA TRP A 8 12.81 -20.17 25.29
C TRP A 8 11.60 -19.88 26.16
N HIS A 9 10.98 -20.92 26.63
CA HIS A 9 9.84 -20.82 27.53
C HIS A 9 10.29 -21.08 28.96
N ARG A 10 9.85 -20.23 29.89
CA ARG A 10 10.01 -20.49 31.30
C ARG A 10 9.09 -21.64 31.70
N GLY A 11 9.69 -22.80 32.07
CA GLY A 11 8.98 -23.96 32.60
C GLY A 11 9.27 -24.14 34.08
N GLY A 12 8.49 -23.50 34.98
CA GLY A 12 8.66 -23.64 36.42
C GLY A 12 8.84 -22.31 37.17
N SER A 13 8.95 -22.40 38.50
CA SER A 13 8.97 -21.26 39.42
C SER A 13 10.29 -20.49 39.48
N ASP A 14 11.36 -20.98 38.85
CA ASP A 14 12.65 -20.35 38.90
C ASP A 14 13.04 -19.81 37.49
N LEU A 15 13.35 -18.54 37.48
CA LEU A 15 13.77 -17.75 36.32
C LEU A 15 15.21 -18.14 35.92
N ASP A 16 15.37 -19.25 35.19
CA ASP A 16 16.69 -19.59 34.65
C ASP A 16 16.80 -19.12 33.18
N ASP A 17 17.24 -17.89 33.01
CA ASP A 17 17.61 -17.33 31.71
C ASP A 17 19.01 -17.80 31.27
N SER A 18 19.67 -18.66 32.06
CA SER A 18 21.04 -19.08 31.85
C SER A 18 21.28 -19.76 30.51
N ALA A 19 20.34 -20.54 30.02
CA ALA A 19 20.47 -21.22 28.74
C ALA A 19 20.50 -20.25 27.55
N ALA A 20 19.66 -19.20 27.56
CA ALA A 20 19.66 -18.17 26.53
C ALA A 20 20.92 -17.29 26.61
N VAL A 21 21.33 -16.89 27.83
CA VAL A 21 22.55 -16.12 28.05
C VAL A 21 23.80 -16.90 27.67
N GLN A 22 23.84 -18.20 27.96
CA GLN A 22 24.95 -19.06 27.54
C GLN A 22 25.04 -19.26 26.03
N ALA A 23 23.89 -19.33 25.35
CA ALA A 23 23.84 -19.46 23.90
C ALA A 23 24.28 -18.17 23.18
N PHE A 24 24.07 -17.01 23.83
CA PHE A 24 24.34 -15.69 23.24
C PHE A 24 25.01 -14.76 24.28
N PRO A 25 26.26 -15.03 24.69
CA PRO A 25 26.92 -14.32 25.81
C PRO A 25 27.14 -12.82 25.58
N ASP A 26 27.19 -12.41 24.30
CA ASP A 26 27.44 -10.99 23.92
C ASP A 26 26.15 -10.25 23.59
N SER A 27 24.97 -10.80 23.93
CA SER A 27 23.70 -10.16 23.63
C SER A 27 23.31 -9.13 24.67
N GLU A 28 22.66 -8.07 24.24
CA GLU A 28 21.95 -7.13 25.10
C GLU A 28 20.65 -7.79 25.62
N ILE A 29 20.43 -7.69 26.92
CA ILE A 29 19.21 -8.17 27.56
C ILE A 29 18.27 -6.98 27.76
N ILE A 30 17.06 -7.06 27.18
CA ILE A 30 16.01 -6.05 27.36
C ILE A 30 14.88 -6.68 28.16
N ASP A 31 14.72 -6.24 29.41
CA ASP A 31 13.56 -6.63 30.23
C ASP A 31 12.34 -5.82 29.80
N LEU A 32 11.27 -6.50 29.45
CA LEU A 32 10.01 -5.86 28.99
C LEU A 32 9.10 -5.46 30.14
N ASP A 33 9.43 -5.79 31.40
CA ASP A 33 8.67 -5.42 32.61
C ASP A 33 7.15 -5.72 32.45
N GLY A 34 6.82 -6.93 32.07
CA GLY A 34 5.44 -7.40 31.84
C GLY A 34 4.78 -6.90 30.55
N LYS A 35 5.47 -6.14 29.71
CA LYS A 35 4.96 -5.74 28.40
C LYS A 35 5.00 -6.90 27.41
N VAL A 36 4.15 -6.85 26.40
CA VAL A 36 4.08 -7.84 25.32
C VAL A 36 4.87 -7.35 24.12
N LEU A 37 5.82 -8.17 23.67
CA LEU A 37 6.50 -7.96 22.38
C LEU A 37 5.66 -8.58 21.25
N MET A 38 5.37 -7.78 20.24
CA MET A 38 4.65 -8.20 19.05
C MET A 38 5.47 -7.89 17.80
N ALA A 39 5.21 -8.61 16.71
CA ALA A 39 5.70 -8.18 15.40
C ALA A 39 5.11 -6.81 15.05
N GLY A 40 5.92 -5.97 14.41
CA GLY A 40 5.44 -4.70 13.89
C GLY A 40 4.38 -4.89 12.80
N GLY A 41 3.41 -3.98 12.74
CA GLY A 41 2.37 -3.99 11.73
C GLY A 41 2.95 -3.81 10.31
N ILE A 42 2.30 -4.43 9.32
CA ILE A 42 2.55 -4.18 7.90
C ILE A 42 1.29 -3.52 7.35
N ASP A 43 1.40 -2.27 6.90
CA ASP A 43 0.30 -1.58 6.22
C ASP A 43 0.54 -1.63 4.71
N ALA A 44 -0.25 -2.45 4.02
CA ALA A 44 -0.11 -2.67 2.59
C ALA A 44 -0.94 -1.67 1.73
N HIS A 45 -1.52 -0.63 2.34
CA HIS A 45 -2.35 0.32 1.62
C HIS A 45 -2.26 1.72 2.21
N VAL A 46 -1.18 2.43 1.93
CA VAL A 46 -0.98 3.81 2.37
C VAL A 46 -0.90 4.78 1.20
N HIS A 47 -1.09 6.07 1.49
CA HIS A 47 -0.96 7.16 0.52
C HIS A 47 -0.05 8.24 1.10
N PHE A 48 1.26 8.07 0.97
CA PHE A 48 2.27 9.02 1.47
C PHE A 48 2.47 10.23 0.56
N ARG A 49 1.83 10.22 -0.61
CA ARG A 49 1.68 11.38 -1.50
C ARG A 49 2.92 11.87 -2.21
N GLU A 50 4.07 11.31 -1.95
CA GLU A 50 5.32 11.62 -2.61
C GLU A 50 5.63 10.58 -3.72
N PRO A 51 6.07 11.06 -4.91
CA PRO A 51 6.37 12.44 -5.31
C PRO A 51 5.16 13.28 -5.72
N GLY A 52 5.37 14.62 -5.69
CA GLY A 52 4.53 15.59 -6.38
C GLY A 52 3.27 16.05 -5.65
N MET A 53 3.04 15.60 -4.41
CA MET A 53 1.96 16.04 -3.53
C MET A 53 2.42 16.20 -2.08
N GLU A 54 3.69 16.54 -1.87
CA GLU A 54 4.36 16.64 -0.56
C GLU A 54 3.71 17.69 0.36
N TRP A 55 2.94 18.61 -0.21
CA TRP A 55 2.12 19.55 0.56
C TRP A 55 1.00 18.87 1.38
N LYS A 56 0.69 17.60 1.08
CA LYS A 56 -0.24 16.77 1.87
C LYS A 56 0.49 15.90 2.87
N ALA A 57 1.55 15.22 2.43
CA ALA A 57 2.34 14.29 3.19
C ALA A 57 3.58 13.88 2.39
N ASP A 58 4.61 13.35 3.04
CA ASP A 58 5.84 12.85 2.43
C ASP A 58 6.30 11.53 3.07
N ILE A 59 7.27 10.87 2.43
CA ILE A 59 7.76 9.56 2.87
C ILE A 59 8.42 9.66 4.25
N GLU A 60 9.14 10.74 4.55
CA GLU A 60 9.85 10.88 5.82
C GLU A 60 8.89 11.03 6.99
N SER A 61 7.97 11.99 6.92
CA SER A 61 7.02 12.28 7.99
C SER A 61 6.06 11.12 8.26
N GLU A 62 5.53 10.52 7.19
CA GLU A 62 4.55 9.45 7.31
C GLU A 62 5.16 8.13 7.77
N SER A 63 6.40 7.81 7.33
CA SER A 63 7.09 6.62 7.83
C SER A 63 7.48 6.73 9.30
N LYS A 64 7.82 7.94 9.79
CA LYS A 64 7.99 8.21 11.23
C LYS A 64 6.69 8.00 12.00
N ALA A 65 5.59 8.55 11.50
CA ALA A 65 4.28 8.38 12.12
C ALA A 65 3.86 6.91 12.17
N ALA A 66 4.11 6.16 11.09
CA ALA A 66 3.87 4.73 11.02
C ALA A 66 4.64 3.97 12.12
N LEU A 67 5.94 4.22 12.26
CA LEU A 67 6.76 3.59 13.31
C LEU A 67 6.28 3.92 14.71
N LEU A 68 5.92 5.17 14.98
CA LEU A 68 5.39 5.59 16.27
C LEU A 68 4.05 4.92 16.59
N GLY A 69 3.28 4.54 15.55
CA GLY A 69 2.06 3.75 15.67
C GLY A 69 2.27 2.23 15.70
N GLY A 70 3.52 1.75 15.63
CA GLY A 70 3.84 0.31 15.63
C GLY A 70 3.77 -0.35 14.25
N VAL A 71 3.61 0.43 13.17
CA VAL A 71 3.71 -0.06 11.78
C VAL A 71 5.16 0.03 11.33
N THR A 72 5.80 -1.12 11.15
CA THR A 72 7.23 -1.21 10.81
C THR A 72 7.50 -1.41 9.32
N SER A 73 6.45 -1.66 8.55
CA SER A 73 6.55 -1.83 7.08
C SER A 73 5.30 -1.28 6.41
N PHE A 74 5.46 -0.64 5.27
CA PHE A 74 4.33 -0.14 4.48
C PHE A 74 4.50 -0.44 2.99
N ILE A 75 3.38 -0.46 2.26
CA ILE A 75 3.38 -0.48 0.79
C ILE A 75 2.51 0.68 0.31
N ASP A 76 3.14 1.66 -0.36
CA ASP A 76 2.47 2.88 -0.80
C ASP A 76 1.83 2.72 -2.17
N MET A 77 0.71 3.41 -2.35
CA MET A 77 -0.09 3.41 -3.56
C MET A 77 0.54 4.25 -4.69
N PRO A 78 0.26 3.90 -5.95
CA PRO A 78 0.92 4.50 -7.12
C PRO A 78 0.36 5.86 -7.53
N ASN A 79 -0.71 6.36 -6.91
CA ASN A 79 -1.39 7.60 -7.34
C ASN A 79 -0.71 8.88 -6.85
N THR A 80 0.51 9.07 -7.29
CA THR A 80 1.40 10.21 -7.06
C THR A 80 1.52 11.08 -8.33
N LYS A 81 2.42 12.06 -8.37
CA LYS A 81 2.68 12.93 -9.53
C LYS A 81 4.19 13.01 -9.79
N PRO A 82 4.72 12.31 -10.80
CA PRO A 82 3.98 11.43 -11.71
C PRO A 82 3.40 10.20 -10.99
N PRO A 83 2.40 9.51 -11.59
CA PRO A 83 1.92 8.23 -11.08
C PRO A 83 2.97 7.14 -11.31
N THR A 84 3.02 6.14 -10.43
CA THR A 84 3.96 5.02 -10.51
C THR A 84 3.38 3.93 -11.42
N THR A 85 3.56 4.05 -12.73
CA THR A 85 2.95 3.16 -13.74
C THR A 85 3.95 2.38 -14.57
N ASP A 86 5.25 2.57 -14.32
CA ASP A 86 6.37 1.92 -15.00
C ASP A 86 7.56 1.73 -14.04
N LEU A 87 8.63 1.07 -14.52
CA LEU A 87 9.82 0.82 -13.70
C LEU A 87 10.63 2.09 -13.40
N GLU A 88 10.63 3.09 -14.26
CA GLU A 88 11.35 4.34 -14.04
C GLU A 88 10.75 5.11 -12.85
N THR A 89 9.44 5.31 -12.86
CA THR A 89 8.73 5.98 -11.77
C THR A 89 8.73 5.15 -10.47
N LEU A 90 8.73 3.82 -10.58
CA LEU A 90 8.91 2.93 -9.43
C LEU A 90 10.30 3.11 -8.82
N GLN A 91 11.36 3.12 -9.64
CA GLN A 91 12.73 3.28 -9.18
C GLN A 91 12.97 4.65 -8.53
N ASP A 92 12.35 5.73 -9.06
CA ASP A 92 12.41 7.06 -8.42
C ASP A 92 11.84 7.00 -7.00
N LYS A 93 10.68 6.35 -6.80
CA LYS A 93 10.09 6.19 -5.45
C LYS A 93 10.98 5.35 -4.53
N LEU A 94 11.55 4.24 -5.03
CA LEU A 94 12.48 3.41 -4.26
C LEU A 94 13.70 4.21 -3.82
N ASN A 95 14.28 5.01 -4.71
CA ASN A 95 15.43 5.86 -4.41
C ASN A 95 15.08 6.90 -3.32
N ARG A 96 13.96 7.60 -3.45
CA ARG A 96 13.48 8.56 -2.44
C ARG A 96 13.29 7.91 -1.07
N ALA A 97 12.67 6.74 -1.04
CA ALA A 97 12.44 6.01 0.20
C ALA A 97 13.74 5.52 0.84
N SER A 98 14.72 5.10 0.04
CA SER A 98 16.03 4.63 0.55
C SER A 98 16.79 5.71 1.34
N GLU A 99 16.56 6.98 1.01
CA GLU A 99 17.22 8.11 1.65
C GLU A 99 16.47 8.63 2.89
N ARG A 100 15.13 8.45 2.95
CA ARG A 100 14.28 9.17 3.89
C ARG A 100 13.32 8.32 4.71
N SER A 101 13.06 7.07 4.31
CA SER A 101 12.11 6.24 5.05
C SER A 101 12.68 5.74 6.38
N TRP A 102 11.90 5.84 7.44
CA TRP A 102 12.21 5.31 8.77
C TRP A 102 11.68 3.88 8.98
N ALA A 103 10.75 3.43 8.16
CA ALA A 103 10.19 2.09 8.17
C ALA A 103 10.60 1.32 6.92
N ASN A 104 10.44 -0.01 6.93
CA ASN A 104 10.57 -0.80 5.71
C ASN A 104 9.51 -0.36 4.71
N TYR A 105 9.85 -0.32 3.44
CA TYR A 105 8.99 0.22 2.41
C TYR A 105 8.86 -0.68 1.20
N GLY A 106 7.75 -0.53 0.51
CA GLY A 106 7.47 -1.07 -0.81
C GLY A 106 6.48 -0.18 -1.53
N PHE A 107 6.29 -0.43 -2.82
CA PHE A 107 5.39 0.35 -3.65
C PHE A 107 4.57 -0.57 -4.54
N HIS A 108 3.34 -0.18 -4.84
CA HIS A 108 2.53 -0.83 -5.86
C HIS A 108 2.76 -0.15 -7.21
N ILE A 109 2.71 -0.95 -8.29
CA ILE A 109 2.64 -0.40 -9.63
C ILE A 109 1.18 -0.14 -10.00
N GLY A 110 0.91 0.99 -10.66
CA GLY A 110 -0.42 1.36 -11.12
C GLY A 110 -0.75 0.79 -12.48
N ALA A 111 -1.93 0.23 -12.60
CA ALA A 111 -2.50 -0.15 -13.89
C ALA A 111 -3.07 1.07 -14.63
N THR A 112 -3.03 1.02 -15.95
CA THR A 112 -3.70 1.92 -16.88
C THR A 112 -4.43 1.09 -17.95
N ASN A 113 -5.21 1.73 -18.81
CA ASN A 113 -5.84 1.02 -19.93
C ASN A 113 -4.81 0.40 -20.91
N ASP A 114 -3.54 0.81 -20.84
CA ASP A 114 -2.56 0.49 -21.88
C ASP A 114 -1.34 -0.33 -21.38
N ASN A 115 -1.14 -0.51 -20.05
CA ASN A 115 0.14 -1.03 -19.53
C ASN A 115 0.12 -2.51 -19.11
N ALA A 116 -0.96 -3.24 -19.31
CA ALA A 116 -1.05 -4.66 -18.91
C ALA A 116 0.04 -5.55 -19.55
N ALA A 117 0.37 -5.30 -20.83
CA ALA A 117 1.42 -6.03 -21.53
C ALA A 117 2.81 -5.77 -20.92
N MET A 118 3.12 -4.50 -20.65
CA MET A 118 4.36 -4.07 -20.00
C MET A 118 4.52 -4.67 -18.59
N ILE A 119 3.46 -4.69 -17.80
CA ILE A 119 3.52 -5.31 -16.46
C ILE A 119 3.81 -6.82 -16.55
N ARG A 120 3.23 -7.53 -17.55
CA ARG A 120 3.55 -8.94 -17.78
C ARG A 120 5.02 -9.13 -18.17
N GLU A 121 5.56 -8.27 -19.01
CA GLU A 121 6.96 -8.30 -19.41
C GLU A 121 7.87 -8.11 -18.20
N TYR A 122 7.62 -7.13 -17.33
CA TYR A 122 8.37 -6.92 -16.09
C TYR A 122 8.37 -8.16 -15.18
N LEU A 123 7.24 -8.86 -15.09
CA LEU A 123 7.17 -10.09 -14.31
C LEU A 123 7.96 -11.23 -14.96
N ALA A 124 7.94 -11.34 -16.29
CA ALA A 124 8.68 -12.35 -17.04
C ALA A 124 10.21 -12.11 -16.97
N GLU A 125 10.64 -10.86 -16.92
CA GLU A 125 12.03 -10.45 -16.77
C GLU A 125 12.57 -10.56 -15.34
N GLY A 126 11.71 -10.84 -14.36
CA GLY A 126 12.09 -11.05 -12.97
C GLY A 126 11.94 -9.84 -12.05
N HIS A 127 11.42 -8.71 -12.54
CA HIS A 127 11.18 -7.48 -11.75
C HIS A 127 10.04 -7.61 -10.73
N GLY A 128 9.42 -8.78 -10.61
CA GLY A 128 8.33 -9.00 -9.67
C GLY A 128 8.69 -8.71 -8.20
N ALA A 129 9.94 -8.80 -7.80
CA ALA A 129 10.36 -8.47 -6.43
C ALA A 129 10.36 -6.96 -6.13
N GLU A 130 10.36 -6.11 -7.15
CA GLU A 130 10.52 -4.66 -7.01
C GLU A 130 9.22 -3.93 -6.64
N PHE A 131 8.05 -4.58 -6.85
CA PHE A 131 6.75 -4.01 -6.47
C PHE A 131 5.88 -4.99 -5.70
N GLY A 132 5.05 -4.46 -4.79
CA GLY A 132 4.21 -5.26 -3.90
C GLY A 132 3.01 -5.89 -4.61
N GLY A 133 2.41 -5.19 -5.56
CA GLY A 133 1.23 -5.63 -6.30
C GLY A 133 0.84 -4.64 -7.37
N ILE A 134 -0.25 -4.94 -8.09
CA ILE A 134 -0.78 -4.13 -9.19
C ILE A 134 -2.04 -3.42 -8.69
N LYS A 135 -2.02 -2.08 -8.65
CA LYS A 135 -3.18 -1.28 -8.25
C LYS A 135 -4.02 -0.89 -9.45
N VAL A 136 -5.30 -1.26 -9.42
CA VAL A 136 -6.30 -0.92 -10.45
C VAL A 136 -7.34 0.02 -9.84
N PHE A 137 -7.58 1.16 -10.47
CA PHE A 137 -8.67 2.06 -10.16
C PHE A 137 -9.77 1.89 -11.21
N MET A 138 -10.87 1.23 -10.84
CA MET A 138 -12.05 1.06 -11.69
C MET A 138 -13.03 2.24 -11.58
N GLY A 139 -12.80 3.15 -10.64
CA GLY A 139 -13.55 4.39 -10.43
C GLY A 139 -12.65 5.45 -9.79
N SER A 140 -13.08 6.69 -9.80
CA SER A 140 -12.44 7.87 -9.17
C SER A 140 -10.92 7.80 -9.00
N SER A 141 -10.17 8.09 -10.06
CA SER A 141 -8.71 8.14 -9.99
C SER A 141 -8.16 9.52 -10.38
N THR A 142 -6.92 9.78 -10.01
CA THR A 142 -6.16 10.96 -10.43
C THR A 142 -5.24 10.61 -11.61
N GLY A 143 -5.13 11.53 -12.57
CA GLY A 143 -4.32 11.31 -13.77
C GLY A 143 -4.94 10.29 -14.73
N ASN A 144 -4.11 9.51 -15.42
CA ASN A 144 -4.52 8.50 -16.39
C ASN A 144 -4.66 7.08 -15.78
N MET A 145 -4.84 6.98 -14.46
CA MET A 145 -4.90 5.68 -13.77
C MET A 145 -6.32 5.09 -13.68
N LEU A 146 -7.33 5.73 -14.27
CA LEU A 146 -8.66 5.13 -14.39
C LEU A 146 -8.59 4.01 -15.42
N VAL A 147 -8.96 2.80 -15.03
CA VAL A 147 -9.11 1.65 -15.92
C VAL A 147 -10.60 1.36 -16.08
N ASP A 148 -11.17 1.85 -17.17
CA ASP A 148 -12.60 1.74 -17.50
C ASP A 148 -12.86 0.98 -18.80
N ASP A 149 -11.81 0.54 -19.46
CA ASP A 149 -11.87 -0.34 -20.62
C ASP A 149 -11.98 -1.82 -20.20
N ASN A 150 -13.01 -2.52 -20.66
CA ASN A 150 -13.27 -3.92 -20.27
C ASN A 150 -12.23 -4.91 -20.80
N ASP A 151 -11.62 -4.64 -21.94
CA ASP A 151 -10.58 -5.52 -22.51
C ASP A 151 -9.29 -5.32 -21.71
N ALA A 152 -8.95 -4.07 -21.37
CA ALA A 152 -7.82 -3.78 -20.48
C ALA A 152 -7.99 -4.42 -19.11
N LEU A 153 -9.18 -4.32 -18.49
CA LEU A 153 -9.49 -4.99 -17.22
C LEU A 153 -9.34 -6.52 -17.35
N SER A 154 -9.87 -7.11 -18.41
CA SER A 154 -9.75 -8.55 -18.66
C SER A 154 -8.29 -8.98 -18.79
N ASP A 155 -7.47 -8.18 -19.46
CA ASP A 155 -6.04 -8.43 -19.60
C ASP A 155 -5.27 -8.28 -18.29
N LEU A 156 -5.59 -7.27 -17.49
CA LEU A 156 -4.99 -7.07 -16.16
C LEU A 156 -5.34 -8.23 -15.23
N PHE A 157 -6.60 -8.65 -15.16
CA PHE A 157 -7.02 -9.74 -14.27
C PHE A 157 -6.47 -11.12 -14.66
N ARG A 158 -5.90 -11.28 -15.86
CA ARG A 158 -5.17 -12.50 -16.25
C ARG A 158 -3.71 -12.49 -15.79
N ILE A 159 -3.19 -11.38 -15.27
CA ILE A 159 -1.81 -11.32 -14.78
C ILE A 159 -1.69 -12.19 -13.53
N GLN A 160 -0.70 -13.07 -13.52
CA GLN A 160 -0.38 -13.94 -12.40
C GLN A 160 0.92 -13.54 -11.73
N GLY A 161 1.16 -14.05 -10.51
CA GLY A 161 2.40 -13.82 -9.77
C GLY A 161 2.42 -12.58 -8.87
N LYS A 162 1.38 -11.73 -8.95
CA LYS A 162 1.21 -10.57 -8.07
C LYS A 162 -0.25 -10.39 -7.67
N PRO A 163 -0.50 -9.90 -6.43
CA PRO A 163 -1.84 -9.51 -6.05
C PRO A 163 -2.30 -8.29 -6.85
N ILE A 164 -3.58 -8.29 -7.20
CA ILE A 164 -4.25 -7.15 -7.82
C ILE A 164 -5.11 -6.49 -6.74
N LEU A 165 -4.84 -5.21 -6.48
CA LEU A 165 -5.56 -4.39 -5.53
C LEU A 165 -6.52 -3.49 -6.30
N ILE A 166 -7.81 -3.56 -6.00
CA ILE A 166 -8.82 -2.80 -6.73
C ILE A 166 -9.46 -1.70 -5.88
N HIS A 167 -9.71 -0.56 -6.49
CA HIS A 167 -10.74 0.38 -6.08
C HIS A 167 -11.90 0.17 -7.05
N SER A 168 -12.96 -0.47 -6.58
CA SER A 168 -14.02 -1.00 -7.44
C SER A 168 -15.27 -0.15 -7.33
N GLU A 169 -15.49 0.71 -8.33
CA GLU A 169 -16.72 1.47 -8.50
C GLU A 169 -17.13 1.43 -9.98
N ASP A 170 -18.44 1.50 -10.24
CA ASP A 170 -18.98 1.68 -11.60
C ASP A 170 -19.14 3.18 -11.89
N GLU A 171 -18.16 3.74 -12.60
CA GLU A 171 -18.13 5.16 -12.95
C GLU A 171 -19.32 5.57 -13.82
N GLY A 172 -19.84 4.65 -14.64
CA GLY A 172 -21.05 4.90 -15.47
C GLY A 172 -22.27 5.13 -14.61
N ILE A 173 -22.47 4.30 -13.58
CA ILE A 173 -23.58 4.46 -12.61
C ILE A 173 -23.40 5.73 -11.81
N ILE A 174 -22.20 6.02 -11.34
CA ILE A 174 -21.91 7.24 -10.56
C ILE A 174 -22.23 8.49 -11.37
N LYS A 175 -21.74 8.58 -12.61
CA LYS A 175 -22.00 9.71 -13.51
C LYS A 175 -23.49 9.90 -13.76
N ALA A 176 -24.21 8.84 -14.09
CA ALA A 176 -25.65 8.91 -14.32
C ALA A 176 -26.41 9.40 -13.07
N ASN A 177 -26.08 8.88 -11.89
CA ASN A 177 -26.69 9.30 -10.64
C ASN A 177 -26.34 10.75 -10.27
N LEU A 178 -25.11 11.18 -10.52
CA LEU A 178 -24.65 12.55 -10.29
C LEU A 178 -25.41 13.54 -11.19
N GLU A 179 -25.55 13.24 -12.46
CA GLU A 179 -26.31 14.08 -13.39
C GLU A 179 -27.80 14.17 -12.99
N ALA A 180 -28.39 13.07 -12.54
CA ALA A 180 -29.74 13.08 -11.99
C ALA A 180 -29.86 13.95 -10.72
N ALA A 181 -28.84 13.91 -9.84
CA ALA A 181 -28.81 14.76 -8.67
C ALA A 181 -28.62 16.24 -9.03
N LYS A 182 -27.76 16.57 -9.99
CA LYS A 182 -27.58 17.93 -10.53
C LYS A 182 -28.86 18.48 -11.16
N ALA A 183 -29.58 17.67 -11.93
CA ALA A 183 -30.86 18.06 -12.52
C ALA A 183 -31.90 18.45 -11.46
N LYS A 184 -31.83 17.81 -10.27
CA LYS A 184 -32.77 18.05 -9.17
C LYS A 184 -32.36 19.20 -8.25
N PHE A 185 -31.06 19.33 -7.94
CA PHE A 185 -30.55 20.22 -6.89
C PHE A 185 -29.66 21.34 -7.43
N GLY A 186 -29.32 21.34 -8.71
CA GLY A 186 -28.30 22.24 -9.27
C GLY A 186 -26.90 21.84 -8.81
N GLU A 187 -26.01 22.81 -8.69
CA GLU A 187 -24.63 22.57 -8.22
C GLU A 187 -24.53 22.35 -6.69
N ASP A 188 -25.52 22.80 -5.93
CA ASP A 188 -25.57 22.67 -4.46
C ASP A 188 -26.25 21.35 -4.04
N ILE A 189 -25.66 20.22 -4.45
CA ILE A 189 -26.19 18.89 -4.10
C ILE A 189 -26.03 18.65 -2.60
N PRO A 190 -27.11 18.37 -1.84
CA PRO A 190 -27.00 18.06 -0.42
C PRO A 190 -26.12 16.83 -0.17
N PHE A 191 -25.28 16.87 0.88
CA PHE A 191 -24.41 15.73 1.24
C PHE A 191 -25.20 14.42 1.47
N SER A 192 -26.46 14.51 1.88
CA SER A 192 -27.37 13.36 2.01
C SER A 192 -27.64 12.61 0.71
N GLU A 193 -27.33 13.19 -0.46
CA GLU A 193 -27.45 12.51 -1.76
C GLU A 193 -26.21 11.65 -2.08
N HIS A 194 -25.08 11.84 -1.39
CA HIS A 194 -23.87 11.06 -1.64
C HIS A 194 -24.10 9.54 -1.63
N PRO A 195 -24.83 8.92 -0.65
CA PRO A 195 -25.13 7.49 -0.67
C PRO A 195 -26.08 7.04 -1.80
N ARG A 196 -26.75 7.97 -2.47
CA ARG A 196 -27.59 7.68 -3.63
C ARG A 196 -26.81 7.78 -4.93
N ILE A 197 -25.87 8.73 -5.01
CA ILE A 197 -24.95 8.88 -6.15
C ILE A 197 -24.02 7.68 -6.21
N ARG A 198 -23.37 7.34 -5.08
CA ARG A 198 -22.53 6.15 -4.90
C ARG A 198 -23.32 5.08 -4.16
N ASN A 199 -24.31 4.53 -4.84
CA ASN A 199 -25.19 3.52 -4.25
C ASN A 199 -24.55 2.12 -4.32
N ARG A 200 -25.23 1.13 -3.74
CA ARG A 200 -24.71 -0.26 -3.65
C ARG A 200 -24.42 -0.91 -5.03
N LYS A 201 -24.97 -0.38 -6.11
CA LYS A 201 -24.74 -0.91 -7.46
C LYS A 201 -23.54 -0.22 -8.14
N ALA A 202 -23.21 0.98 -7.68
CA ALA A 202 -22.01 1.69 -8.10
C ALA A 202 -20.80 1.18 -7.31
#